data_30f01e7a957a8f08f0fd36a861e37cbf
#
_entry.id   30f01e7a957a8f08f0fd36a861e37cbf
#
_cell.length_a   1.000
_cell.length_b   1.000
_cell.length_c   1.000
_cell.angle_alpha   90.00
_cell.angle_beta   90.00
_cell.angle_gamma   90.00
#
_symmetry.space_group_name_H-M   'P 1'
#
loop_
_entity.id
_entity.type
_entity.pdbx_description
1 polymer ?
#
loop_
_entity_poly.entity_id
_entity_poly.type
_entity_poly.pdbx_seq_one_letter_code
_entity_poly.pdbx_strand_id
1 'polypeptide(L)'
;MKDKKTIRRGTIYYADLDPVKGSEQGGYRPVLILQNNTGNEYSPTVIIAAITSRIKSKLPTHVKLRDMKGLEKDSVVLLEQIRTIDKCRLDERIGYLSRHQMKKVDEALRISVGVKKMDEPILITLCPVCAKPFYESDEHYIKRADLHQKVKADCMFCNVRTGYDYLVRKKY
;
A
#
# COMPACT_ATOMS: atom_id res chain seq x y z
N MET A 1 -32.55 -12.69 9.56
CA MET A 1 -31.14 -12.85 9.16
C MET A 1 -30.65 -11.46 8.75
N LYS A 2 -29.67 -10.86 9.48
CA LYS A 2 -29.07 -9.58 9.06
C LYS A 2 -28.31 -9.85 7.77
N ASP A 3 -28.64 -9.14 6.69
CA ASP A 3 -27.90 -9.18 5.43
C ASP A 3 -26.39 -9.02 5.72
N LYS A 4 -25.61 -10.04 5.34
CA LYS A 4 -24.16 -10.03 5.52
C LYS A 4 -23.59 -8.93 4.60
N LYS A 5 -23.39 -7.72 5.16
CA LYS A 5 -22.84 -6.58 4.42
C LYS A 5 -21.55 -7.05 3.71
N THR A 6 -21.54 -7.09 2.40
CA THR A 6 -20.33 -7.44 1.63
C THR A 6 -19.36 -6.27 1.72
N ILE A 7 -18.41 -6.37 2.67
CA ILE A 7 -17.36 -5.37 2.85
C ILE A 7 -16.28 -5.59 1.80
N ARG A 8 -15.93 -4.54 1.04
CA ARG A 8 -14.90 -4.59 0.00
C ARG A 8 -13.84 -3.52 0.21
N ARG A 9 -12.59 -3.82 -0.15
CA ARG A 9 -11.51 -2.84 -0.19
C ARG A 9 -11.90 -1.63 -1.04
N GLY A 10 -11.59 -0.43 -0.55
CA GLY A 10 -11.90 0.82 -1.22
C GLY A 10 -13.31 1.36 -0.94
N THR A 11 -14.14 0.64 -0.20
CA THR A 11 -15.45 1.12 0.24
C THR A 11 -15.29 2.04 1.45
N ILE A 12 -16.10 3.09 1.52
CA ILE A 12 -16.17 4.02 2.64
C ILE A 12 -17.44 3.73 3.44
N TYR A 13 -17.27 3.65 4.76
CA TYR A 13 -18.33 3.51 5.75
C TYR A 13 -18.23 4.61 6.80
N TYR A 14 -19.32 4.95 7.45
CA TYR A 14 -19.25 5.55 8.78
C TYR A 14 -18.86 4.48 9.80
N ALA A 15 -18.06 4.88 10.80
CA ALA A 15 -17.68 4.01 11.91
C ALA A 15 -17.48 4.84 13.19
N ASP A 16 -17.81 4.24 14.33
CA ASP A 16 -17.42 4.76 15.63
C ASP A 16 -16.01 4.28 15.99
N LEU A 17 -15.08 5.21 16.10
CA LEU A 17 -13.68 4.94 16.41
C LEU A 17 -13.34 5.06 17.90
N ASP A 18 -14.26 5.53 18.73
CA ASP A 18 -14.01 5.65 20.16
C ASP A 18 -14.02 4.30 20.89
N PRO A 19 -13.29 4.19 22.00
CA PRO A 19 -12.42 5.19 22.61
C PRO A 19 -11.07 5.32 21.90
N VAL A 20 -10.50 6.52 21.94
CA VAL A 20 -9.17 6.82 21.40
C VAL A 20 -8.29 7.47 22.47
N LYS A 21 -6.95 7.55 22.20
CA LYS A 21 -5.98 8.16 23.10
C LYS A 21 -5.14 9.20 22.37
N GLY A 22 -4.94 10.36 23.00
CA GLY A 22 -4.07 11.42 22.50
C GLY A 22 -4.48 11.95 21.13
N SER A 23 -3.62 11.83 20.14
CA SER A 23 -3.81 12.36 18.78
C SER A 23 -4.45 11.38 17.80
N GLU A 24 -4.95 10.24 18.26
CA GLU A 24 -5.68 9.29 17.44
C GLU A 24 -6.97 9.92 16.89
N GLN A 25 -7.35 9.50 15.70
CA GLN A 25 -8.63 9.94 15.11
C GLN A 25 -9.80 9.16 15.72
N GLY A 26 -10.59 9.84 16.57
CA GLY A 26 -11.75 9.27 17.27
C GLY A 26 -13.10 9.77 16.76
N GLY A 27 -14.17 9.36 17.43
CA GLY A 27 -15.55 9.73 17.17
C GLY A 27 -16.16 9.04 15.96
N TYR A 28 -17.43 9.34 15.72
CA TYR A 28 -18.20 8.83 14.57
C TYR A 28 -17.79 9.58 13.30
N ARG A 29 -17.18 8.86 12.34
CA ARG A 29 -16.63 9.47 11.13
C ARG A 29 -16.50 8.51 9.95
N PRO A 30 -16.29 9.03 8.73
CA PRO A 30 -16.00 8.21 7.58
C PRO A 30 -14.65 7.49 7.74
N VAL A 31 -14.59 6.22 7.30
CA VAL A 31 -13.40 5.38 7.25
C VAL A 31 -13.31 4.67 5.91
N LEU A 32 -12.10 4.50 5.40
CA LEU A 32 -11.83 3.76 4.17
C LEU A 32 -11.39 2.34 4.51
N ILE A 33 -12.01 1.33 3.90
CA ILE A 33 -11.59 -0.07 4.03
C ILE A 33 -10.30 -0.28 3.22
N LEU A 34 -9.23 -0.64 3.93
CA LEU A 34 -7.91 -0.95 3.36
C LEU A 34 -7.63 -2.45 3.22
N GLN A 35 -8.24 -3.27 4.08
CA GLN A 35 -8.06 -4.72 4.09
C GLN A 35 -8.46 -5.34 2.75
N ASN A 36 -7.72 -6.36 2.30
CA ASN A 36 -8.05 -7.10 1.08
C ASN A 36 -9.38 -7.85 1.21
N ASN A 37 -9.96 -8.24 0.06
CA ASN A 37 -11.31 -8.82 0.06
C ASN A 37 -11.37 -10.21 0.69
N THR A 38 -10.31 -11.00 0.63
CA THR A 38 -10.22 -12.30 1.33
C THR A 38 -10.29 -12.10 2.84
N GLY A 39 -9.47 -11.17 3.38
CA GLY A 39 -9.54 -10.82 4.80
C GLY A 39 -10.91 -10.23 5.18
N ASN A 40 -11.50 -9.41 4.30
CA ASN A 40 -12.85 -8.87 4.53
C ASN A 40 -13.93 -9.95 4.59
N GLU A 41 -13.76 -11.07 3.92
CA GLU A 41 -14.72 -12.17 3.94
C GLU A 41 -14.60 -13.01 5.22
N TYR A 42 -13.39 -13.37 5.60
CA TYR A 42 -13.16 -14.40 6.64
C TYR A 42 -12.83 -13.84 8.02
N SER A 43 -12.26 -12.61 8.13
CA SER A 43 -11.95 -12.02 9.43
C SER A 43 -13.18 -11.37 10.09
N PRO A 44 -13.32 -11.39 11.42
CA PRO A 44 -14.30 -10.57 12.14
C PRO A 44 -13.94 -9.08 12.18
N THR A 45 -12.68 -8.74 11.88
CA THR A 45 -12.15 -7.37 11.90
C THR A 45 -11.80 -6.88 10.51
N VAL A 46 -11.60 -5.56 10.38
CA VAL A 46 -11.16 -4.89 9.14
C VAL A 46 -10.06 -3.88 9.44
N ILE A 47 -9.11 -3.73 8.50
CA ILE A 47 -8.13 -2.66 8.52
C ILE A 47 -8.72 -1.46 7.81
N ILE A 48 -8.71 -0.30 8.47
CA ILE A 48 -9.26 0.95 7.96
C ILE A 48 -8.24 2.09 8.03
N ALA A 49 -8.49 3.15 7.26
CA ALA A 49 -7.90 4.46 7.48
C ALA A 49 -8.99 5.48 7.80
N ALA A 50 -8.74 6.36 8.75
CA ALA A 50 -9.65 7.44 9.10
C ALA A 50 -9.72 8.48 7.98
N ILE A 51 -10.92 9.07 7.79
CA ILE A 51 -11.14 10.18 6.88
C ILE A 51 -11.54 11.40 7.69
N THR A 52 -11.00 12.57 7.34
CA THR A 52 -11.30 13.84 8.01
C THR A 52 -11.49 14.98 7.01
N SER A 53 -12.41 15.90 7.32
CA SER A 53 -12.54 17.18 6.61
C SER A 53 -11.65 18.29 7.18
N ARG A 54 -11.02 18.07 8.36
CA ARG A 54 -10.10 19.03 8.98
C ARG A 54 -8.68 18.83 8.45
N ILE A 55 -8.31 19.62 7.44
CA ILE A 55 -7.00 19.54 6.78
C ILE A 55 -6.08 20.58 7.43
N LYS A 56 -5.11 20.15 8.26
CA LYS A 56 -4.12 21.04 8.88
C LYS A 56 -2.79 21.14 8.12
N SER A 57 -2.35 20.05 7.50
CA SER A 57 -1.07 19.97 6.78
C SER A 57 -1.17 19.02 5.59
N LYS A 58 -0.24 19.20 4.63
CA LYS A 58 -0.15 18.35 3.43
C LYS A 58 1.00 17.36 3.64
N LEU A 59 0.66 16.12 3.99
CA LEU A 59 1.63 15.04 4.15
C LEU A 59 1.59 14.08 2.94
N PRO A 60 2.70 13.38 2.64
CA PRO A 60 2.73 12.37 1.58
C PRO A 60 1.82 11.16 1.88
N THR A 61 1.44 10.97 3.14
CA THR A 61 0.50 9.94 3.62
C THR A 61 -0.97 10.37 3.50
N HIS A 62 -1.24 11.59 3.01
CA HIS A 62 -2.58 12.15 2.86
C HIS A 62 -3.10 12.02 1.42
N VAL A 63 -4.31 11.45 1.26
CA VAL A 63 -4.99 11.36 -0.04
C VAL A 63 -6.26 12.20 -0.03
N LYS A 64 -6.30 13.25 -0.86
CA LYS A 64 -7.45 14.15 -0.97
C LYS A 64 -8.61 13.47 -1.70
N LEU A 65 -9.79 13.61 -1.14
CA LEU A 65 -11.07 13.23 -1.71
C LEU A 65 -11.87 14.51 -1.96
N ARG A 66 -12.01 14.91 -3.23
CA ARG A 66 -12.79 16.07 -3.64
C ARG A 66 -14.07 15.61 -4.33
N ASP A 67 -15.13 16.39 -4.15
CA ASP A 67 -16.43 16.19 -4.81
C ASP A 67 -16.93 14.74 -4.74
N MET A 68 -16.66 14.07 -3.64
CA MET A 68 -17.04 12.67 -3.47
C MET A 68 -18.49 12.57 -3.02
N LYS A 69 -19.33 11.93 -3.85
CA LYS A 69 -20.72 11.67 -3.50
C LYS A 69 -20.83 10.91 -2.18
N GLY A 70 -21.58 11.46 -1.24
CA GLY A 70 -21.77 10.89 0.09
C GLY A 70 -20.84 11.46 1.18
N LEU A 71 -19.86 12.28 0.83
CA LEU A 71 -19.13 13.12 1.78
C LEU A 71 -19.61 14.56 1.64
N GLU A 72 -20.03 15.19 2.74
CA GLU A 72 -20.57 16.56 2.72
C GLU A 72 -19.51 17.62 2.39
N LYS A 73 -18.24 17.32 2.61
CA LYS A 73 -17.10 18.25 2.44
C LYS A 73 -15.91 17.54 1.83
N ASP A 74 -15.08 18.32 1.15
CA ASP A 74 -13.74 17.89 0.78
C ASP A 74 -13.02 17.29 1.97
N SER A 75 -12.51 16.10 1.82
CA SER A 75 -11.95 15.30 2.90
C SER A 75 -10.59 14.73 2.52
N VAL A 76 -9.90 14.16 3.50
CA VAL A 76 -8.59 13.53 3.34
C VAL A 76 -8.59 12.18 4.03
N VAL A 77 -8.10 11.17 3.34
CA VAL A 77 -7.75 9.87 3.94
C VAL A 77 -6.39 10.01 4.61
N LEU A 78 -6.29 9.60 5.85
CA LEU A 78 -5.08 9.68 6.68
C LEU A 78 -4.43 8.30 6.77
N LEU A 79 -3.42 8.02 5.93
CA LEU A 79 -2.80 6.69 5.89
C LEU A 79 -1.81 6.45 7.05
N GLU A 80 -1.47 7.49 7.81
CA GLU A 80 -0.77 7.37 9.10
C GLU A 80 -1.70 7.03 10.26
N GLN A 81 -3.02 7.13 10.06
CA GLN A 81 -4.06 6.80 11.04
C GLN A 81 -4.78 5.48 10.69
N ILE A 82 -4.00 4.50 10.23
CA ILE A 82 -4.52 3.16 9.96
C ILE A 82 -4.70 2.39 11.27
N ARG A 83 -5.80 1.65 11.36
CA ARG A 83 -6.07 0.77 12.51
C ARG A 83 -6.98 -0.38 12.15
N THR A 84 -6.97 -1.39 13.01
CA THR A 84 -7.93 -2.50 12.94
C THR A 84 -9.13 -2.20 13.84
N ILE A 85 -10.33 -2.40 13.30
CA ILE A 85 -11.57 -2.31 14.05
C ILE A 85 -12.42 -3.56 13.83
N ASP A 86 -13.31 -3.87 14.78
CA ASP A 86 -14.33 -4.90 14.58
C ASP A 86 -15.35 -4.44 13.53
N LYS A 87 -15.86 -5.38 12.74
CA LYS A 87 -16.87 -5.09 11.70
C LYS A 87 -18.19 -4.53 12.27
N CYS A 88 -18.50 -4.83 13.52
CA CYS A 88 -19.70 -4.30 14.18
C CYS A 88 -19.66 -2.78 14.36
N ARG A 89 -18.46 -2.15 14.33
CA ARG A 89 -18.31 -0.69 14.37
C ARG A 89 -18.61 0.00 13.05
N LEU A 90 -18.73 -0.75 11.94
CA LEU A 90 -19.11 -0.21 10.63
C LEU A 90 -20.62 0.00 10.57
N ASP A 91 -21.01 1.22 10.25
CA ASP A 91 -22.41 1.59 10.12
C ASP A 91 -22.82 1.78 8.65
N GLU A 92 -23.23 2.93 8.24
CA GLU A 92 -23.73 3.20 6.90
C GLU A 92 -22.59 3.22 5.86
N ARG A 93 -22.85 2.58 4.71
CA ARG A 93 -21.98 2.66 3.54
C ARG A 93 -22.22 3.96 2.80
N ILE A 94 -21.17 4.78 2.66
CA ILE A 94 -21.19 6.07 1.96
C ILE A 94 -20.98 5.91 0.47
N GLY A 95 -19.93 5.13 0.07
CA GLY A 95 -19.52 5.00 -1.31
C GLY A 95 -18.25 4.15 -1.48
N TYR A 96 -17.58 4.31 -2.60
CA TYR A 96 -16.31 3.62 -2.88
C TYR A 96 -15.38 4.50 -3.71
N LEU A 97 -14.09 4.30 -3.55
CA LEU A 97 -13.07 4.98 -4.33
C LEU A 97 -12.89 4.33 -5.70
N SER A 98 -12.68 5.17 -6.71
CA SER A 98 -12.29 4.71 -8.05
C SER A 98 -10.94 3.99 -8.02
N ARG A 99 -10.65 3.18 -9.06
CA ARG A 99 -9.33 2.54 -9.21
C ARG A 99 -8.17 3.55 -9.19
N HIS A 100 -8.37 4.73 -9.78
CA HIS A 100 -7.37 5.79 -9.79
C HIS A 100 -7.11 6.36 -8.37
N GLN A 101 -8.17 6.59 -7.60
CA GLN A 101 -8.05 7.06 -6.21
C GLN A 101 -7.38 5.99 -5.34
N MET A 102 -7.75 4.71 -5.51
CA MET A 102 -7.12 3.60 -4.78
C MET A 102 -5.62 3.47 -5.08
N LYS A 103 -5.15 3.70 -6.31
CA LYS A 103 -3.70 3.76 -6.61
C LYS A 103 -2.98 4.83 -5.78
N LYS A 104 -3.59 6.00 -5.56
CA LYS A 104 -3.02 7.04 -4.69
C LYS A 104 -3.01 6.61 -3.22
N VAL A 105 -4.06 5.91 -2.78
CA VAL A 105 -4.14 5.33 -1.42
C VAL A 105 -3.05 4.28 -1.23
N ASP A 106 -2.84 3.38 -2.19
CA ASP A 106 -1.81 2.34 -2.12
C ASP A 106 -0.40 2.95 -2.01
N GLU A 107 -0.12 4.00 -2.78
CA GLU A 107 1.16 4.70 -2.70
C GLU A 107 1.35 5.41 -1.35
N ALA A 108 0.35 6.13 -0.87
CA ALA A 108 0.40 6.81 0.42
C ALA A 108 0.50 5.82 1.60
N LEU A 109 -0.20 4.68 1.52
CA LEU A 109 -0.11 3.60 2.50
C LEU A 109 1.30 3.00 2.53
N ARG A 110 1.87 2.72 1.36
CA ARG A 110 3.24 2.22 1.21
C ARG A 110 4.25 3.15 1.88
N ILE A 111 4.11 4.47 1.68
CA ILE A 111 4.95 5.49 2.33
C ILE A 111 4.75 5.45 3.85
N SER A 112 3.50 5.40 4.31
CA SER A 112 3.16 5.41 5.74
C SER A 112 3.79 4.26 6.52
N VAL A 113 3.83 3.05 5.91
CA VAL A 113 4.38 1.85 6.56
C VAL A 113 5.84 1.56 6.17
N GLY A 114 6.48 2.45 5.40
CA GLY A 114 7.90 2.33 5.03
C GLY A 114 8.23 1.18 4.07
N VAL A 115 7.22 0.62 3.37
CA VAL A 115 7.45 -0.44 2.39
C VAL A 115 8.06 0.17 1.13
N LYS A 116 9.22 -0.31 0.71
CA LYS A 116 9.86 0.12 -0.56
C LYS A 116 9.00 -0.26 -1.76
N LYS A 117 9.01 0.54 -2.81
CA LYS A 117 8.40 0.14 -4.09
C LYS A 117 9.06 -1.14 -4.57
N MET A 118 8.26 -2.13 -4.92
CA MET A 118 8.77 -3.34 -5.61
C MET A 118 9.34 -3.01 -7.00
N ASP A 119 9.11 -1.79 -7.50
CA ASP A 119 9.61 -1.26 -8.78
C ASP A 119 10.99 -0.63 -8.68
N GLU A 120 11.50 -0.38 -7.47
CA GLU A 120 12.89 0.03 -7.31
C GLU A 120 13.79 -1.15 -7.68
N PRO A 121 14.72 -0.95 -8.62
CA PRO A 121 15.62 -2.03 -9.01
C PRO A 121 16.37 -2.54 -7.78
N ILE A 122 16.35 -3.84 -7.58
CA ILE A 122 17.12 -4.49 -6.52
C ILE A 122 18.57 -4.57 -7.02
N LEU A 123 19.50 -4.09 -6.19
CA LEU A 123 20.93 -4.27 -6.45
C LEU A 123 21.34 -5.67 -6.00
N ILE A 124 21.81 -6.50 -6.94
CA ILE A 124 22.30 -7.86 -6.67
C ILE A 124 23.60 -8.13 -7.41
N THR A 125 24.52 -8.83 -6.77
CA THR A 125 25.76 -9.29 -7.40
C THR A 125 25.56 -10.64 -8.06
N LEU A 126 25.79 -10.73 -9.37
CA LEU A 126 25.62 -11.96 -10.14
C LEU A 126 26.87 -12.26 -10.97
N CYS A 127 27.28 -13.54 -10.99
CA CYS A 127 28.24 -14.03 -11.98
C CYS A 127 27.55 -14.14 -13.36
N PRO A 128 28.31 -14.23 -14.47
CA PRO A 128 27.74 -14.29 -15.82
C PRO A 128 26.74 -15.43 -16.02
N VAL A 129 26.96 -16.57 -15.38
CA VAL A 129 26.06 -17.73 -15.47
C VAL A 129 24.72 -17.45 -14.79
N CYS A 130 24.74 -16.87 -13.59
CA CYS A 130 23.52 -16.55 -12.85
C CYS A 130 22.79 -15.31 -13.38
N ALA A 131 23.46 -14.42 -14.09
CA ALA A 131 22.86 -13.27 -14.75
C ALA A 131 22.08 -13.65 -16.03
N LYS A 132 22.51 -14.73 -16.73
CA LYS A 132 21.94 -15.15 -18.02
C LYS A 132 20.41 -15.35 -17.96
N PRO A 133 19.81 -16.10 -17.01
CA PRO A 133 18.36 -16.27 -16.93
C PRO A 133 17.59 -14.97 -16.81
N PHE A 134 18.15 -13.94 -16.18
CA PHE A 134 17.51 -12.63 -16.07
C PHE A 134 17.50 -11.86 -17.38
N TYR A 135 18.54 -12.00 -18.22
CA TYR A 135 18.58 -11.41 -19.56
C TYR A 135 17.58 -12.06 -20.51
N GLU A 136 17.35 -13.37 -20.34
CA GLU A 136 16.43 -14.17 -21.16
C GLU A 136 14.98 -14.14 -20.61
N SER A 137 14.75 -13.53 -19.43
CA SER A 137 13.45 -13.47 -18.78
C SER A 137 12.52 -12.45 -19.41
N ASP A 138 11.29 -12.87 -19.72
CA ASP A 138 10.21 -11.94 -20.11
C ASP A 138 9.65 -11.17 -18.92
N GLU A 139 9.88 -11.64 -17.69
CA GLU A 139 9.35 -11.06 -16.47
C GLU A 139 10.29 -10.04 -15.81
N HIS A 140 11.57 -10.06 -16.13
CA HIS A 140 12.59 -9.24 -15.48
C HIS A 140 13.39 -8.39 -16.46
N TYR A 141 13.72 -7.18 -16.01
CA TYR A 141 14.68 -6.31 -16.66
C TYR A 141 15.95 -6.29 -15.81
N ILE A 142 17.10 -6.53 -16.44
CA ILE A 142 18.42 -6.52 -15.80
C ILE A 142 19.37 -5.57 -16.54
N LYS A 143 20.16 -4.80 -15.80
CA LYS A 143 21.29 -4.01 -16.34
C LYS A 143 22.42 -3.94 -15.34
N ARG A 144 23.64 -3.77 -15.82
CA ARG A 144 24.79 -3.49 -14.95
C ARG A 144 24.53 -2.22 -14.15
N ALA A 145 24.78 -2.26 -12.83
CA ALA A 145 24.65 -1.10 -11.96
C ALA A 145 25.73 -0.05 -12.27
N ASP A 146 26.97 -0.52 -12.44
CA ASP A 146 28.11 0.27 -12.89
C ASP A 146 28.85 -0.48 -14.00
N LEU A 147 28.97 0.14 -15.18
CA LEU A 147 29.70 -0.41 -16.33
C LEU A 147 31.24 -0.39 -16.13
N HIS A 148 31.72 0.47 -15.25
CA HIS A 148 33.14 0.64 -14.94
C HIS A 148 33.58 -0.10 -13.68
N GLN A 149 32.70 -0.88 -13.05
CA GLN A 149 33.00 -1.66 -11.85
C GLN A 149 34.19 -2.60 -12.15
N LYS A 150 35.31 -2.38 -11.45
CA LYS A 150 36.54 -3.17 -11.60
C LYS A 150 36.60 -4.35 -10.63
N VAL A 151 36.02 -4.20 -9.44
CA VAL A 151 36.07 -5.22 -8.40
C VAL A 151 34.81 -6.08 -8.50
N LYS A 152 35.02 -7.40 -8.55
CA LYS A 152 33.93 -8.39 -8.50
C LYS A 152 33.71 -8.81 -7.04
N ALA A 153 32.47 -9.10 -6.69
CA ALA A 153 32.10 -9.66 -5.39
C ALA A 153 31.47 -11.04 -5.58
N ASP A 154 31.25 -11.76 -4.48
CA ASP A 154 30.65 -13.09 -4.52
C ASP A 154 29.25 -13.05 -5.08
N CYS A 155 28.93 -13.99 -5.96
CA CYS A 155 27.62 -14.09 -6.57
C CYS A 155 26.58 -14.48 -5.52
N MET A 156 25.58 -13.62 -5.30
CA MET A 156 24.51 -13.83 -4.30
C MET A 156 23.61 -15.04 -4.60
N PHE A 157 23.66 -15.58 -5.84
CA PHE A 157 22.85 -16.74 -6.21
C PHE A 157 23.56 -18.07 -6.03
N CYS A 158 24.79 -18.21 -6.49
CA CYS A 158 25.49 -19.49 -6.42
C CYS A 158 26.57 -19.54 -5.33
N ASN A 159 27.01 -18.42 -4.79
CA ASN A 159 28.08 -18.30 -3.80
C ASN A 159 29.39 -19.03 -4.16
N VAL A 160 29.59 -19.37 -5.46
CA VAL A 160 30.73 -20.14 -5.97
C VAL A 160 31.61 -19.27 -6.87
N ARG A 161 31.03 -18.33 -7.59
CA ARG A 161 31.72 -17.49 -8.58
C ARG A 161 31.58 -16.03 -8.20
N THR A 162 32.57 -15.25 -8.57
CA THR A 162 32.47 -13.79 -8.46
C THR A 162 31.76 -13.19 -9.66
N GLY A 163 31.13 -12.06 -9.46
CA GLY A 163 30.35 -11.34 -10.46
C GLY A 163 30.34 -9.85 -10.28
N TYR A 164 29.48 -9.20 -11.02
CA TYR A 164 29.29 -7.77 -11.00
C TYR A 164 27.93 -7.42 -10.42
N ASP A 165 27.74 -6.16 -10.05
CA ASP A 165 26.49 -5.64 -9.52
C ASP A 165 25.51 -5.31 -10.64
N TYR A 166 24.29 -5.78 -10.48
CA TYR A 166 23.19 -5.58 -11.42
C TYR A 166 22.01 -4.96 -10.71
N LEU A 167 21.31 -4.09 -11.43
CA LEU A 167 19.99 -3.61 -11.07
C LEU A 167 18.96 -4.50 -11.78
N VAL A 168 18.15 -5.20 -10.98
CA VAL A 168 17.08 -6.08 -11.47
C VAL A 168 15.73 -5.53 -11.03
N ARG A 169 14.77 -5.46 -11.95
CA ARG A 169 13.38 -5.08 -11.68
C ARG A 169 12.42 -5.95 -12.48
N LYS A 170 11.18 -6.10 -12.00
CA LYS A 170 10.11 -6.75 -12.75
C LYS A 170 9.71 -5.91 -13.98
N LYS A 171 9.45 -6.56 -15.12
CA LYS A 171 8.76 -5.96 -16.27
C LYS A 171 7.26 -5.92 -15.96
N TYR A 172 6.55 -4.94 -16.47
CA TYR A 172 5.08 -4.82 -16.38
C TYR A 172 4.44 -5.27 -17.68
#